data_4d3e8876a1e1ca24f3d6dcff0ece5fa1
#
_entry.id   4d3e8876a1e1ca24f3d6dcff0ece5fa1
#
_cell.length_a   1.000
_cell.length_b   1.000
_cell.length_c   1.000
_cell.angle_alpha   90.00
_cell.angle_beta   90.00
_cell.angle_gamma   90.00
#
_symmetry.space_group_name_H-M   'P 1'
#
loop_
_entity.id
_entity.type
_entity.pdbx_description
1 polymer ?
#
loop_
_entity_poly.entity_id
_entity_poly.type
_entity_poly.pdbx_seq_one_letter_code
_entity_poly.pdbx_strand_id
1 'polypeptide(L)'
;DTTQWNEFRSLFSKNSVDGIIFTSASSVRAFFEIMTKDFEHSQLLENLQKTKVIAIGPFTADELKKFDVQNIIADVHTVAGSVDVMVNELSLA
;
A
#
# COMPACT_ATOMS: atom_id res chain seq x y z
N ASP A 1 7.29 -12.33 10.70
CA ASP A 1 6.28 -13.30 11.13
C ASP A 1 5.14 -13.37 10.13
N THR A 2 4.89 -14.56 9.59
CA THR A 2 3.87 -14.78 8.56
C THR A 2 2.44 -14.68 9.08
N THR A 3 2.23 -14.78 10.38
CA THR A 3 0.89 -14.72 10.99
C THR A 3 0.21 -13.37 10.71
N GLN A 4 0.95 -12.27 10.84
CA GLN A 4 0.42 -10.93 10.56
C GLN A 4 0.04 -10.79 9.09
N TRP A 5 0.83 -11.37 8.20
CA TRP A 5 0.54 -11.34 6.77
C TRP A 5 -0.69 -12.17 6.39
N ASN A 6 -0.93 -13.28 7.11
CA ASN A 6 -2.13 -14.11 6.86
C ASN A 6 -3.40 -13.32 7.14
N GLU A 7 -3.43 -12.59 8.24
CA GLU A 7 -4.59 -11.75 8.58
C GLU A 7 -4.78 -10.64 7.55
N PHE A 8 -3.70 -9.96 7.17
CA PHE A 8 -3.75 -8.93 6.15
C PHE A 8 -4.27 -9.47 4.81
N ARG A 9 -3.75 -10.62 4.38
CA ARG A 9 -4.19 -11.24 3.12
C ARG A 9 -5.68 -11.54 3.13
N SER A 10 -6.20 -12.02 4.25
CA SER A 10 -7.63 -12.30 4.40
C SER A 10 -8.46 -11.02 4.24
N LEU A 11 -8.07 -9.94 4.92
CA LEU A 11 -8.75 -8.64 4.81
C LEU A 11 -8.66 -8.09 3.39
N PHE A 12 -7.49 -8.18 2.79
CA PHE A 12 -7.24 -7.63 1.46
C PHE A 12 -8.09 -8.36 0.40
N SER A 13 -8.20 -9.69 0.51
CA SER A 13 -9.00 -10.48 -0.43
C SER A 13 -10.49 -10.14 -0.37
N LYS A 14 -10.95 -9.63 0.77
CA LYS A 14 -12.35 -9.22 0.97
C LYS A 14 -12.59 -7.73 0.67
N ASN A 15 -11.58 -7.03 0.13
CA ASN A 15 -11.63 -5.58 -0.06
C ASN A 15 -11.93 -4.81 1.24
N SER A 16 -11.44 -5.32 2.36
CA SER A 16 -11.65 -4.72 3.68
C SER A 16 -10.51 -3.81 4.14
N VAL A 17 -9.53 -3.57 3.26
CA VAL A 17 -8.41 -2.66 3.53
C VAL A 17 -8.66 -1.35 2.81
N ASP A 18 -8.87 -0.27 3.57
CA ASP A 18 -9.19 1.04 3.00
C ASP A 18 -7.95 1.82 2.61
N GLY A 19 -6.83 1.59 3.27
CA GLY A 19 -5.59 2.30 2.97
C GLY A 19 -4.35 1.52 3.38
N ILE A 20 -3.25 1.81 2.69
CA ILE A 20 -1.94 1.20 2.96
C ILE A 20 -0.90 2.31 2.91
N ILE A 21 -0.02 2.35 3.90
CA ILE A 21 1.12 3.26 3.91
C ILE A 21 2.39 2.43 3.71
N PHE A 22 3.17 2.79 2.69
CA PHE A 22 4.49 2.18 2.48
C PHE A 22 5.55 3.14 2.99
N THR A 23 6.41 2.65 3.89
CA THR A 23 7.41 3.47 4.56
C THR A 23 8.81 3.30 4.00
N SER A 24 8.99 2.44 3.00
CA SER A 24 10.28 2.25 2.33
C SER A 24 10.08 1.56 0.99
N ALA A 25 11.07 1.70 0.09
CA ALA A 25 11.05 0.97 -1.17
C ALA A 25 11.14 -0.55 -0.94
N SER A 26 11.89 -0.98 0.07
CA SER A 26 11.98 -2.41 0.40
C SER A 26 10.66 -2.97 0.91
N SER A 27 9.84 -2.18 1.60
CA SER A 27 8.52 -2.64 2.03
C SER A 27 7.58 -2.84 0.84
N VAL A 28 7.70 -2.02 -0.20
CA VAL A 28 6.95 -2.22 -1.44
C VAL A 28 7.32 -3.55 -2.09
N ARG A 29 8.61 -3.81 -2.23
CA ARG A 29 9.09 -5.07 -2.83
C ARG A 29 8.64 -6.29 -2.01
N ALA A 30 8.74 -6.20 -0.69
CA ALA A 30 8.31 -7.28 0.20
C ALA A 30 6.82 -7.55 0.08
N PHE A 31 6.01 -6.50 -0.02
CA PHE A 31 4.57 -6.63 -0.20
C PHE A 31 4.25 -7.44 -1.45
N PHE A 32 4.82 -7.06 -2.61
CA PHE A 32 4.54 -7.77 -3.84
C PHE A 32 5.12 -9.18 -3.84
N GLU A 33 6.29 -9.39 -3.26
CA GLU A 33 6.87 -10.73 -3.16
C GLU A 33 5.97 -11.68 -2.36
N ILE A 34 5.42 -11.20 -1.25
CA ILE A 34 4.55 -12.02 -0.39
C ILE A 34 3.18 -12.20 -1.03
N MET A 35 2.58 -11.13 -1.52
CA MET A 35 1.20 -11.18 -2.02
C MET A 35 1.08 -11.92 -3.35
N THR A 36 2.10 -11.92 -4.20
CA THR A 36 2.04 -12.64 -5.48
C THR A 36 2.09 -14.16 -5.31
N LYS A 37 2.32 -14.66 -4.11
CA LYS A 37 2.18 -16.10 -3.83
C LYS A 37 0.72 -16.54 -3.82
N ASP A 38 -0.20 -15.63 -3.48
CA ASP A 38 -1.63 -15.96 -3.34
C ASP A 38 -2.50 -15.25 -4.39
N PHE A 39 -2.02 -14.16 -4.97
CA PHE A 39 -2.79 -13.34 -5.90
C PHE A 39 -2.00 -13.13 -7.18
N GLU A 40 -2.70 -13.11 -8.31
CA GLU A 40 -2.09 -12.69 -9.56
C GLU A 40 -1.84 -11.18 -9.51
N HIS A 41 -0.82 -10.70 -10.24
CA HIS A 41 -0.46 -9.28 -10.24
C HIS A 41 -1.63 -8.39 -10.65
N SER A 42 -2.38 -8.78 -11.67
CA SER A 42 -3.55 -8.02 -12.13
C SER A 42 -4.61 -7.90 -11.04
N GLN A 43 -4.79 -8.96 -10.25
CA GLN A 43 -5.74 -8.99 -9.16
C GLN A 43 -5.31 -8.05 -8.02
N LEU A 44 -4.01 -8.04 -7.72
CA LEU A 44 -3.44 -7.10 -6.73
C LEU A 44 -3.66 -5.65 -7.16
N LEU A 45 -3.40 -5.34 -8.42
CA LEU A 45 -3.57 -3.99 -8.95
C LEU A 45 -5.04 -3.55 -8.88
N GLU A 46 -5.96 -4.44 -9.22
CA GLU A 46 -7.39 -4.16 -9.15
C GLU A 46 -7.81 -3.81 -7.72
N ASN A 47 -7.35 -4.59 -6.73
CA ASN A 47 -7.65 -4.32 -5.33
C ASN A 47 -6.99 -3.03 -4.84
N LEU A 48 -5.76 -2.77 -5.27
CA LEU A 48 -5.05 -1.55 -4.88
C LEU A 48 -5.68 -0.29 -5.46
N GLN A 49 -6.35 -0.37 -6.61
CA GLN A 49 -7.09 0.77 -7.16
C GLN A 49 -8.24 1.21 -6.25
N LYS A 50 -8.76 0.30 -5.46
CA LYS A 50 -9.85 0.57 -4.51
C LYS A 50 -9.33 0.96 -3.13
N THR A 51 -8.01 0.99 -2.95
CA THR A 51 -7.33 1.25 -1.69
C THR A 51 -6.56 2.56 -1.80
N LYS A 52 -6.57 3.37 -0.75
CA LYS A 52 -5.73 4.57 -0.72
C LYS A 52 -4.30 4.14 -0.41
N VAL A 53 -3.38 4.39 -1.35
CA VAL A 53 -1.97 4.01 -1.22
C VAL A 53 -1.14 5.27 -1.01
N ILE A 54 -0.48 5.34 0.14
CA ILE A 54 0.37 6.48 0.51
C ILE A 54 1.82 6.03 0.52
N ALA A 55 2.69 6.79 -0.16
CA ALA A 55 4.14 6.61 -0.10
C ALA A 55 4.73 7.65 0.84
N ILE A 56 5.62 7.23 1.72
CA ILE A 56 6.26 8.15 2.68
C ILE A 56 7.09 9.23 2.00
N GLY A 57 7.64 8.94 0.82
CA GLY A 57 8.46 9.89 0.08
C GLY A 57 8.68 9.42 -1.36
N PRO A 58 9.48 10.19 -2.14
CA PRO A 58 9.63 9.94 -3.57
C PRO A 58 10.31 8.62 -3.92
N PHE A 59 11.24 8.12 -3.11
CA PHE A 59 11.89 6.83 -3.38
C PHE A 59 10.89 5.67 -3.28
N THR A 60 10.02 5.72 -2.29
CA THR A 60 8.95 4.72 -2.13
C THR A 60 7.95 4.83 -3.27
N ALA A 61 7.58 6.05 -3.65
CA ALA A 61 6.68 6.31 -4.77
C ALA A 61 7.23 5.75 -6.09
N ASP A 62 8.52 5.93 -6.34
CA ASP A 62 9.16 5.41 -7.54
C ASP A 62 9.11 3.88 -7.58
N GLU A 63 9.28 3.23 -6.44
CA GLU A 63 9.19 1.78 -6.37
C GLU A 63 7.76 1.31 -6.65
N LEU A 64 6.75 2.00 -6.12
CA LEU A 64 5.35 1.69 -6.41
C LEU A 64 5.02 1.84 -7.90
N LYS A 65 5.60 2.85 -8.56
CA LYS A 65 5.43 3.03 -10.01
C LYS A 65 5.96 1.86 -10.81
N LYS A 66 7.05 1.24 -10.36
CA LYS A 66 7.60 0.06 -11.05
C LYS A 66 6.61 -1.10 -11.07
N PHE A 67 5.69 -1.14 -10.11
CA PHE A 67 4.64 -2.16 -10.04
C PHE A 67 3.30 -1.65 -10.56
N ASP A 68 3.29 -0.48 -11.21
CA ASP A 68 2.09 0.15 -11.79
C ASP A 68 1.04 0.54 -10.74
N VAL A 69 1.47 0.89 -9.55
CA VAL A 69 0.58 1.30 -8.46
C VAL A 69 0.51 2.81 -8.37
N GLN A 70 -0.70 3.37 -8.48
CA GLN A 70 -0.93 4.79 -8.23
C GLN A 70 -0.86 5.05 -6.74
N ASN A 71 -0.23 6.15 -6.37
CA ASN A 71 -0.01 6.47 -4.96
C ASN A 71 0.00 7.98 -4.74
N ILE A 72 -0.13 8.36 -3.46
CA ILE A 72 -0.03 9.74 -3.01
C ILE A 72 1.23 9.84 -2.16
N ILE A 73 2.09 10.82 -2.46
CA ILE A 73 3.31 11.04 -1.69
C ILE A 73 2.98 11.96 -0.51
N ALA A 74 3.42 11.58 0.69
CA ALA A 74 3.23 12.41 1.87
C ALA A 74 4.01 13.73 1.73
N ASP A 75 3.40 14.84 2.14
CA ASP A 75 4.05 16.16 2.10
C ASP A 75 5.23 16.22 3.04
N VAL A 76 5.09 15.61 4.21
CA VAL A 76 6.17 15.47 5.18
C VAL A 76 6.61 14.00 5.15
N HIS A 77 7.88 13.76 4.82
CA HIS A 77 8.38 12.40 4.57
C HIS A 77 8.69 11.67 5.88
N THR A 78 7.68 11.53 6.72
CA THR A 78 7.75 10.82 8.00
C THR A 78 6.55 9.90 8.14
N VAL A 79 6.61 8.97 9.08
CA VAL A 79 5.45 8.11 9.37
C VAL A 79 4.26 8.97 9.80
N ALA A 80 4.48 9.94 10.68
CA ALA A 80 3.41 10.85 11.12
C ALA A 80 2.80 11.62 9.95
N GLY A 81 3.64 12.14 9.04
CA GLY A 81 3.18 12.84 7.84
C GLY A 81 2.35 11.95 6.94
N SER A 82 2.75 10.69 6.79
CA SER A 82 2.02 9.70 5.98
C SER A 82 0.66 9.40 6.59
N VAL A 83 0.59 9.27 7.92
CA VAL A 83 -0.68 9.03 8.62
C VAL A 83 -1.62 10.22 8.44
N ASP A 84 -1.10 11.45 8.53
CA ASP A 84 -1.91 12.66 8.33
C ASP A 84 -2.55 12.69 6.94
N VAL A 85 -1.79 12.35 5.91
CA VAL A 85 -2.30 12.28 4.53
C VAL A 85 -3.36 11.19 4.43
N MET A 86 -3.12 10.02 5.02
CA MET A 86 -4.07 8.91 5.00
C MET A 86 -5.39 9.31 5.65
N VAL A 87 -5.34 9.95 6.82
CA VAL A 87 -6.53 10.41 7.53
C VAL A 87 -7.33 11.37 6.66
N ASN A 88 -6.65 12.32 6.00
CA ASN A 88 -7.32 13.27 5.12
C ASN A 88 -7.97 12.57 3.93
N GLU A 89 -7.27 11.63 3.30
CA GLU A 89 -7.79 10.90 2.14
C GLU A 89 -9.00 10.05 2.50
N LEU A 90 -8.97 9.37 3.62
CA LEU A 90 -10.10 8.55 4.07
C LEU A 90 -11.30 9.42 4.49
N SER A 91 -11.05 10.64 4.95
CA SER A 91 -12.11 11.56 5.34
C SER A 91 -12.84 12.17 4.14
N LEU A 92 -12.22 12.15 2.96
CA LEU A 92 -12.84 12.67 1.74
C LEU A 92 -13.78 11.64 1.08
N ALA A 93 -13.73 10.41 1.53
CA ALA A 93 -14.51 9.32 0.92
C ALA A 93 -16.01 9.35 1.29
#